data_d0b1d9bfcf1c993ae77bd9a2e5298d1d
#
_entry.id   d0b1d9bfcf1c993ae77bd9a2e5298d1d
#
_cell.length_a   1.000
_cell.length_b   1.000
_cell.length_c   1.000
_cell.angle_alpha   90.00
_cell.angle_beta   90.00
_cell.angle_gamma   90.00
#
_symmetry.space_group_name_H-M   'P 1'
#
loop_
_entity.id
_entity.type
_entity.pdbx_description
1 polymer ?
#
loop_
_entity_poly.entity_id
_entity_poly.type
_entity_poly.pdbx_seq_one_letter_code
_entity_poly.pdbx_strand_id
1 'polypeptide(L)'
;MSFLRTHLRWGVVALLFFTALLNNLDRMVLSVLAPTLKTDLAFGDVEYSYVVSAFLAAYAIGYTFCGKVLDRVGVKLGMMGALVFWSVAGMGHAAAVGWLSLAAFRFLLGLGESFNSPGGVKAVAEWIPRRERGLCMAVFSNGNVLGSIIAPPLVTFLLLHLGWRWAFVITGGLGIVLWAVWRHVYHSPERHPRLTDEERAVIMADRTGGSRRCATESADARQRVPPGIFALLRQPKCAGFFVARLLTDPIVYFFTFWLFSYLKEARNFSDMMIAAVGWIPFLASDVGGPGGGALSDWLVRRGWRPRSARLALMLFAACMMPVAILAVLTPNAWLAIACIALILGSQSCWMANQLTLISESVPRTHVATLLALSALGGSIGGIAANLLAGRAIHAAGYVPVFCALGFCHITAFTVLVLTGRKGVSNG
;
A
#
# COMPACT_ATOMS: atom_id res chain seq x y z
N MET A 1 6.53 33.36 -4.33
CA MET A 1 6.28 33.31 -2.87
C MET A 1 4.86 33.76 -2.48
N SER A 2 4.15 34.59 -3.25
CA SER A 2 2.78 35.02 -2.95
C SER A 2 1.73 33.88 -3.09
N PHE A 3 1.88 33.00 -4.06
CA PHE A 3 0.94 31.88 -4.31
C PHE A 3 0.86 30.89 -3.13
N LEU A 4 1.97 30.66 -2.42
CA LEU A 4 2.00 29.77 -1.25
C LEU A 4 1.38 30.40 0.01
N ARG A 5 1.22 31.73 0.05
CA ARG A 5 0.58 32.43 1.17
C ARG A 5 -0.95 32.36 1.14
N THR A 6 -1.53 32.20 -0.06
CA THR A 6 -2.98 32.14 -0.24
C THR A 6 -3.56 30.71 -0.30
N HIS A 7 -2.69 29.66 -0.24
CA HIS A 7 -3.13 28.27 -0.37
C HIS A 7 -2.30 27.34 0.52
N LEU A 8 -2.23 27.61 1.81
CA LEU A 8 -1.45 26.84 2.80
C LEU A 8 -1.85 25.36 2.85
N ARG A 9 -3.14 25.06 2.58
CA ARG A 9 -3.68 23.72 2.47
C ARG A 9 -2.95 22.86 1.42
N TRP A 10 -2.54 23.45 0.28
CA TRP A 10 -1.77 22.73 -0.74
C TRP A 10 -0.33 22.47 -0.31
N GLY A 11 0.23 23.32 0.55
CA GLY A 11 1.52 23.07 1.19
C GLY A 11 1.46 21.83 2.12
N VAL A 12 0.35 21.66 2.84
CA VAL A 12 0.11 20.44 3.64
C VAL A 12 -0.06 19.22 2.75
N VAL A 13 -0.76 19.32 1.63
CA VAL A 13 -0.90 18.22 0.65
C VAL A 13 0.46 17.83 0.07
N ALA A 14 1.30 18.80 -0.30
CA ALA A 14 2.66 18.52 -0.76
C ALA A 14 3.50 17.83 0.32
N LEU A 15 3.38 18.26 1.58
CA LEU A 15 4.05 17.61 2.70
C LEU A 15 3.61 16.15 2.86
N LEU A 16 2.32 15.87 2.76
CA LEU A 16 1.78 14.50 2.78
C LEU A 16 2.26 13.67 1.60
N PHE A 17 2.35 14.25 0.40
CA PHE A 17 2.93 13.59 -0.77
C PHE A 17 4.36 13.12 -0.49
N PHE A 18 5.20 13.99 0.09
CA PHE A 18 6.58 13.62 0.43
C PHE A 18 6.67 12.59 1.55
N THR A 19 5.73 12.58 2.53
CA THR A 19 5.69 11.50 3.53
C THR A 19 5.39 10.15 2.89
N ALA A 20 4.44 10.09 1.95
CA ALA A 20 4.11 8.87 1.22
C ALA A 20 5.27 8.41 0.32
N LEU A 21 5.94 9.36 -0.36
CA LEU A 21 7.09 9.09 -1.20
C LEU A 21 8.21 8.43 -0.40
N LEU A 22 8.62 9.05 0.72
CA LEU A 22 9.70 8.51 1.56
C LEU A 22 9.30 7.18 2.21
N ASN A 23 8.06 7.06 2.71
CA ASN A 23 7.56 5.82 3.28
C ASN A 23 7.68 4.64 2.31
N ASN A 24 7.32 4.85 1.05
CA ASN A 24 7.43 3.78 0.06
C ASN A 24 8.88 3.56 -0.42
N LEU A 25 9.66 4.64 -0.52
CA LEU A 25 11.08 4.56 -0.86
C LEU A 25 11.85 3.73 0.17
N ASP A 26 11.69 4.01 1.48
CA ASP A 26 12.34 3.26 2.58
C ASP A 26 11.98 1.77 2.55
N ARG A 27 10.74 1.46 2.16
CA ARG A 27 10.28 0.08 1.96
C ARG A 27 11.01 -0.61 0.81
N MET A 28 11.22 0.10 -0.30
CA MET A 28 11.87 -0.41 -1.50
C MET A 28 13.39 -0.57 -1.34
N VAL A 29 14.05 0.21 -0.48
CA VAL A 29 15.51 0.11 -0.25
C VAL A 29 15.93 -1.32 0.06
N LEU A 30 15.26 -2.01 1.00
CA LEU A 30 15.58 -3.41 1.32
C LEU A 30 15.42 -4.30 0.10
N SER A 31 14.35 -4.12 -0.66
CA SER A 31 14.02 -4.97 -1.80
C SER A 31 15.07 -4.85 -2.91
N VAL A 32 15.48 -3.62 -3.23
CA VAL A 32 16.53 -3.37 -4.24
C VAL A 32 17.89 -3.91 -3.78
N LEU A 33 18.20 -3.78 -2.49
CA LEU A 33 19.46 -4.23 -1.90
C LEU A 33 19.45 -5.72 -1.52
N ALA A 34 18.32 -6.43 -1.62
CA ALA A 34 18.18 -7.80 -1.13
C ALA A 34 19.28 -8.76 -1.63
N PRO A 35 19.64 -8.79 -2.93
CA PRO A 35 20.72 -9.68 -3.40
C PRO A 35 22.07 -9.36 -2.74
N THR A 36 22.43 -8.09 -2.61
CA THR A 36 23.67 -7.66 -1.98
C THR A 36 23.68 -7.99 -0.48
N LEU A 37 22.55 -7.72 0.21
CA LEU A 37 22.43 -8.01 1.64
C LEU A 37 22.54 -9.49 1.95
N LYS A 38 21.96 -10.37 1.12
CA LYS A 38 22.08 -11.82 1.25
C LYS A 38 23.53 -12.27 1.19
N THR A 39 24.30 -11.70 0.25
CA THR A 39 25.72 -12.03 0.08
C THR A 39 26.57 -11.47 1.22
N ASP A 40 26.43 -10.18 1.54
CA ASP A 40 27.28 -9.49 2.53
C ASP A 40 27.02 -9.93 3.98
N LEU A 41 25.77 -10.26 4.30
CA LEU A 41 25.36 -10.70 5.65
C LEU A 41 25.18 -12.22 5.74
N ALA A 42 25.56 -12.98 4.70
CA ALA A 42 25.61 -14.43 4.62
C ALA A 42 24.30 -15.13 5.07
N PHE A 43 23.15 -14.74 4.46
CA PHE A 43 21.86 -15.37 4.72
C PHE A 43 21.13 -15.70 3.42
N GLY A 44 20.18 -16.65 3.49
CA GLY A 44 19.45 -17.15 2.32
C GLY A 44 18.04 -16.57 2.15
N ASP A 45 17.27 -17.18 1.24
CA ASP A 45 15.90 -16.80 0.92
C ASP A 45 14.93 -17.00 2.08
N VAL A 46 15.17 -18.02 2.90
CA VAL A 46 14.33 -18.33 4.06
C VAL A 46 14.46 -17.22 5.11
N GLU A 47 15.68 -16.83 5.45
CA GLU A 47 15.95 -15.73 6.39
C GLU A 47 15.44 -14.39 5.83
N TYR A 48 15.61 -14.15 4.54
CA TYR A 48 15.03 -12.97 3.90
C TYR A 48 13.51 -12.91 4.05
N SER A 49 12.84 -14.05 3.91
CA SER A 49 11.37 -14.11 4.12
C SER A 49 10.99 -13.77 5.57
N TYR A 50 11.82 -14.11 6.57
CA TYR A 50 11.59 -13.69 7.95
C TYR A 50 11.79 -12.19 8.16
N VAL A 51 12.82 -11.61 7.53
CA VAL A 51 13.07 -10.16 7.57
C VAL A 51 11.88 -9.37 7.01
N VAL A 52 11.36 -9.79 5.86
CA VAL A 52 10.17 -9.16 5.25
C VAL A 52 8.92 -9.39 6.10
N SER A 53 8.73 -10.60 6.61
CA SER A 53 7.56 -10.95 7.44
C SER A 53 7.55 -10.19 8.77
N ALA A 54 8.72 -9.91 9.35
CA ALA A 54 8.85 -9.07 10.54
C ALA A 54 8.30 -7.65 10.30
N PHE A 55 8.60 -7.06 9.13
CA PHE A 55 8.04 -5.77 8.74
C PHE A 55 6.51 -5.82 8.59
N LEU A 56 5.99 -6.81 7.85
CA LEU A 56 4.55 -6.94 7.61
C LEU A 56 3.77 -7.16 8.91
N ALA A 57 4.30 -7.99 9.82
CA ALA A 57 3.70 -8.24 11.13
C ALA A 57 3.69 -6.95 11.97
N ALA A 58 4.81 -6.23 12.04
CA ALA A 58 4.91 -4.97 12.76
C ALA A 58 3.97 -3.90 12.20
N TYR A 59 3.88 -3.82 10.87
CA TYR A 59 2.97 -2.90 10.18
C TYR A 59 1.51 -3.21 10.53
N ALA A 60 1.11 -4.49 10.51
CA ALA A 60 -0.23 -4.92 10.90
C ALA A 60 -0.52 -4.61 12.38
N ILE A 61 0.42 -4.88 13.29
CA ILE A 61 0.32 -4.54 14.71
C ILE A 61 0.15 -3.02 14.86
N GLY A 62 1.01 -2.23 14.24
CA GLY A 62 0.97 -0.77 14.30
C GLY A 62 -0.36 -0.20 13.85
N TYR A 63 -0.96 -0.74 12.79
CA TYR A 63 -2.29 -0.32 12.30
C TYR A 63 -3.40 -0.48 13.32
N THR A 64 -3.29 -1.38 14.30
CA THR A 64 -4.33 -1.60 15.32
C THR A 64 -4.40 -0.48 16.35
N PHE A 65 -3.30 0.24 16.59
CA PHE A 65 -3.23 1.28 17.62
C PHE A 65 -2.91 2.68 17.09
N CYS A 66 -2.32 2.82 15.90
CA CYS A 66 -1.92 4.12 15.35
C CYS A 66 -3.08 5.14 15.33
N GLY A 67 -4.29 4.72 14.96
CA GLY A 67 -5.48 5.58 14.99
C GLY A 67 -5.77 6.13 16.37
N LYS A 68 -5.75 5.27 17.40
CA LYS A 68 -5.99 5.70 18.82
C LYS A 68 -4.90 6.66 19.30
N VAL A 69 -3.65 6.44 18.92
CA VAL A 69 -2.54 7.35 19.25
C VAL A 69 -2.76 8.71 18.58
N LEU A 70 -3.02 8.71 17.26
CA LEU A 70 -3.30 9.94 16.51
C LEU A 70 -4.53 10.71 17.03
N ASP A 71 -5.54 10.01 17.56
CA ASP A 71 -6.71 10.65 18.15
C ASP A 71 -6.40 11.32 19.48
N ARG A 72 -5.48 10.75 20.28
CA ARG A 72 -5.10 11.30 21.58
C ARG A 72 -4.09 12.45 21.48
N VAL A 73 -3.03 12.27 20.67
CA VAL A 73 -1.92 13.25 20.62
C VAL A 73 -2.06 14.26 19.48
N GLY A 74 -3.01 14.03 18.55
CA GLY A 74 -3.20 14.82 17.35
C GLY A 74 -2.24 14.44 16.21
N VAL A 75 -2.59 14.87 15.00
CA VAL A 75 -1.82 14.52 13.77
C VAL A 75 -0.40 15.09 13.82
N LYS A 76 -0.22 16.35 14.30
CA LYS A 76 1.10 16.98 14.35
C LYS A 76 2.12 16.14 15.12
N LEU A 77 1.83 15.87 16.39
CA LEU A 77 2.76 15.17 17.29
C LEU A 77 2.88 13.68 16.93
N GLY A 78 1.75 13.04 16.56
CA GLY A 78 1.75 11.64 16.18
C GLY A 78 2.60 11.36 14.93
N MET A 79 2.46 12.19 13.90
CA MET A 79 3.28 12.05 12.68
C MET A 79 4.74 12.46 12.92
N MET A 80 5.00 13.48 13.74
CA MET A 80 6.37 13.84 14.14
C MET A 80 7.08 12.68 14.83
N GLY A 81 6.42 12.05 15.81
CA GLY A 81 6.98 10.90 16.51
C GLY A 81 7.22 9.71 15.56
N ALA A 82 6.25 9.42 14.70
CA ALA A 82 6.36 8.37 13.70
C ALA A 82 7.52 8.62 12.71
N LEU A 83 7.63 9.84 12.16
CA LEU A 83 8.70 10.22 11.23
C LEU A 83 10.10 10.01 11.82
N VAL A 84 10.34 10.49 13.05
CA VAL A 84 11.64 10.27 13.73
C VAL A 84 11.87 8.78 13.97
N PHE A 85 10.85 8.09 14.47
CA PHE A 85 10.97 6.68 14.84
C PHE A 85 11.30 5.81 13.62
N TRP A 86 10.56 5.96 12.50
CA TRP A 86 10.86 5.17 11.32
C TRP A 86 12.17 5.57 10.65
N SER A 87 12.53 6.88 10.65
CA SER A 87 13.80 7.35 10.07
C SER A 87 15.00 6.79 10.84
N VAL A 88 14.96 6.80 12.18
CA VAL A 88 16.00 6.19 13.01
C VAL A 88 16.06 4.68 12.79
N ALA A 89 14.92 4.00 12.73
CA ALA A 89 14.87 2.58 12.40
C ALA A 89 15.41 2.30 11.00
N GLY A 90 15.08 3.17 10.01
CA GLY A 90 15.62 3.11 8.65
C GLY A 90 17.14 3.21 8.62
N MET A 91 17.69 4.23 9.24
CA MET A 91 19.14 4.40 9.38
C MET A 91 19.79 3.25 10.15
N GLY A 92 19.09 2.69 11.14
CA GLY A 92 19.56 1.55 11.94
C GLY A 92 19.92 0.32 11.11
N HIS A 93 19.28 0.11 9.94
CA HIS A 93 19.63 -0.99 9.04
C HIS A 93 21.11 -0.96 8.61
N ALA A 94 21.74 0.21 8.57
CA ALA A 94 23.16 0.34 8.26
C ALA A 94 24.07 -0.34 9.29
N ALA A 95 23.59 -0.52 10.53
CA ALA A 95 24.29 -1.22 11.60
C ALA A 95 24.00 -2.74 11.64
N ALA A 96 23.26 -3.27 10.67
CA ALA A 96 22.95 -4.69 10.62
C ALA A 96 24.22 -5.53 10.39
N VAL A 97 24.36 -6.59 11.19
CA VAL A 97 25.47 -7.55 11.15
C VAL A 97 25.03 -8.96 10.74
N GLY A 98 23.72 -9.18 10.53
CA GLY A 98 23.13 -10.44 10.11
C GLY A 98 21.62 -10.29 9.96
N TRP A 99 20.95 -11.34 9.48
CA TRP A 99 19.52 -11.31 9.18
C TRP A 99 18.64 -10.98 10.38
N LEU A 100 19.01 -11.42 11.60
CA LEU A 100 18.22 -11.17 12.81
C LEU A 100 18.21 -9.69 13.20
N SER A 101 19.38 -9.01 13.14
CA SER A 101 19.47 -7.57 13.38
C SER A 101 18.72 -6.78 12.30
N LEU A 102 18.81 -7.24 11.04
CA LEU A 102 18.06 -6.67 9.93
C LEU A 102 16.54 -6.81 10.14
N ALA A 103 16.07 -7.99 10.60
CA ALA A 103 14.68 -8.25 10.96
C ALA A 103 14.19 -7.35 12.10
N ALA A 104 15.03 -7.14 13.12
CA ALA A 104 14.71 -6.25 14.23
C ALA A 104 14.51 -4.80 13.77
N PHE A 105 15.42 -4.25 12.94
CA PHE A 105 15.25 -2.92 12.38
C PHE A 105 14.05 -2.84 11.43
N ARG A 106 13.75 -3.89 10.66
CA ARG A 106 12.54 -3.98 9.82
C ARG A 106 11.26 -3.99 10.65
N PHE A 107 11.26 -4.67 11.77
CA PHE A 107 10.12 -4.65 12.69
C PHE A 107 9.88 -3.24 13.24
N LEU A 108 10.91 -2.57 13.72
CA LEU A 108 10.80 -1.19 14.20
C LEU A 108 10.34 -0.24 13.08
N LEU A 109 10.91 -0.36 11.89
CA LEU A 109 10.50 0.42 10.72
C LEU A 109 9.01 0.24 10.42
N GLY A 110 8.52 -1.01 10.37
CA GLY A 110 7.11 -1.33 10.11
C GLY A 110 6.16 -0.73 11.14
N LEU A 111 6.52 -0.72 12.43
CA LEU A 111 5.74 -0.05 13.47
C LEU A 111 5.61 1.46 13.21
N GLY A 112 6.71 2.13 12.88
CA GLY A 112 6.72 3.58 12.60
C GLY A 112 5.96 3.92 11.32
N GLU A 113 6.20 3.20 10.25
CA GLU A 113 5.58 3.42 8.94
C GLU A 113 4.05 3.23 8.93
N SER A 114 3.52 2.41 9.83
CA SER A 114 2.08 2.16 9.95
C SER A 114 1.24 3.41 10.21
N PHE A 115 1.84 4.47 10.73
CA PHE A 115 1.19 5.75 11.02
C PHE A 115 0.94 6.60 9.75
N ASN A 116 1.71 6.39 8.67
CA ASN A 116 1.69 7.25 7.49
C ASN A 116 0.30 7.34 6.86
N SER A 117 -0.33 6.22 6.54
CA SER A 117 -1.63 6.23 5.88
C SER A 117 -2.77 6.77 6.76
N PRO A 118 -2.97 6.33 8.02
CA PRO A 118 -3.98 6.90 8.90
C PRO A 118 -3.73 8.37 9.24
N GLY A 119 -2.46 8.76 9.42
CA GLY A 119 -2.06 10.14 9.65
C GLY A 119 -2.36 11.03 8.45
N GLY A 120 -2.06 10.57 7.24
CA GLY A 120 -2.37 11.28 6.00
C GLY A 120 -3.86 11.48 5.78
N VAL A 121 -4.65 10.41 5.94
CA VAL A 121 -6.12 10.49 5.84
C VAL A 121 -6.69 11.49 6.84
N LYS A 122 -6.20 11.45 8.10
CA LYS A 122 -6.66 12.38 9.15
C LYS A 122 -6.22 13.81 8.87
N ALA A 123 -4.99 14.04 8.41
CA ALA A 123 -4.51 15.36 8.00
C ALA A 123 -5.35 15.95 6.85
N VAL A 124 -5.66 15.16 5.83
CA VAL A 124 -6.56 15.58 4.74
C VAL A 124 -7.96 15.92 5.28
N ALA A 125 -8.49 15.11 6.20
CA ALA A 125 -9.79 15.38 6.80
C ALA A 125 -9.79 16.67 7.66
N GLU A 126 -8.65 17.03 8.28
CA GLU A 126 -8.48 18.25 9.08
C GLU A 126 -8.32 19.51 8.21
N TRP A 127 -7.58 19.43 7.10
CA TRP A 127 -7.17 20.60 6.32
C TRP A 127 -7.99 20.85 5.07
N ILE A 128 -8.58 19.79 4.49
CA ILE A 128 -9.13 19.86 3.14
C ILE A 128 -10.65 19.82 3.17
N PRO A 129 -11.34 20.80 2.51
CA PRO A 129 -12.78 20.77 2.32
C PRO A 129 -13.22 19.50 1.57
N ARG A 130 -14.42 18.99 1.86
CA ARG A 130 -14.93 17.72 1.32
C ARG A 130 -14.87 17.62 -0.19
N ARG A 131 -15.09 18.76 -0.88
CA ARG A 131 -15.09 18.82 -2.34
C ARG A 131 -13.71 18.49 -2.96
N GLU A 132 -12.62 18.78 -2.25
CA GLU A 132 -11.25 18.64 -2.74
C GLU A 132 -10.53 17.42 -2.16
N ARG A 133 -11.12 16.72 -1.16
CA ARG A 133 -10.49 15.57 -0.48
C ARG A 133 -10.07 14.47 -1.42
N GLY A 134 -10.91 14.16 -2.42
CA GLY A 134 -10.61 13.13 -3.41
C GLY A 134 -9.32 13.41 -4.19
N LEU A 135 -9.16 14.64 -4.66
CA LEU A 135 -7.96 15.10 -5.37
C LEU A 135 -6.72 15.05 -4.44
N CYS A 136 -6.86 15.56 -3.21
CA CYS A 136 -5.76 15.58 -2.24
C CYS A 136 -5.33 14.17 -1.83
N MET A 137 -6.27 13.23 -1.68
CA MET A 137 -5.96 11.82 -1.44
C MET A 137 -5.26 11.17 -2.63
N ALA A 138 -5.64 11.52 -3.86
CA ALA A 138 -4.95 11.05 -5.06
C ALA A 138 -3.51 11.57 -5.11
N VAL A 139 -3.29 12.86 -4.81
CA VAL A 139 -1.94 13.43 -4.73
C VAL A 139 -1.11 12.74 -3.65
N PHE A 140 -1.67 12.54 -2.44
CA PHE A 140 -1.02 11.79 -1.37
C PHE A 140 -0.61 10.38 -1.80
N SER A 141 -1.53 9.65 -2.44
CA SER A 141 -1.26 8.27 -2.91
C SER A 141 -0.20 8.23 -4.02
N ASN A 142 -0.15 9.24 -4.90
CA ASN A 142 0.87 9.35 -5.94
C ASN A 142 2.30 9.48 -5.38
N GLY A 143 2.45 9.91 -4.13
CA GLY A 143 3.74 9.86 -3.44
C GLY A 143 4.29 8.42 -3.37
N ASN A 144 3.46 7.43 -3.05
CA ASN A 144 3.90 6.02 -3.02
C ASN A 144 4.37 5.55 -4.41
N VAL A 145 3.63 5.94 -5.46
CA VAL A 145 3.98 5.65 -6.87
C VAL A 145 5.37 6.17 -7.20
N LEU A 146 5.58 7.45 -6.95
CA LEU A 146 6.86 8.09 -7.26
C LEU A 146 8.01 7.50 -6.42
N GLY A 147 7.74 7.11 -5.18
CA GLY A 147 8.68 6.37 -4.33
C GLY A 147 9.13 5.06 -4.96
N SER A 148 8.19 4.27 -5.52
CA SER A 148 8.52 3.01 -6.22
C SER A 148 9.33 3.22 -7.50
N ILE A 149 9.07 4.31 -8.22
CA ILE A 149 9.80 4.64 -9.47
C ILE A 149 11.21 5.14 -9.18
N ILE A 150 11.37 5.99 -8.16
CA ILE A 150 12.66 6.60 -7.80
C ILE A 150 13.56 5.61 -7.07
N ALA A 151 13.00 4.68 -6.29
CA ALA A 151 13.80 3.80 -5.45
C ALA A 151 14.85 2.97 -6.23
N PRO A 152 14.53 2.24 -7.31
CA PRO A 152 15.54 1.43 -8.00
C PRO A 152 16.73 2.25 -8.51
N PRO A 153 16.58 3.34 -9.27
CA PRO A 153 17.73 4.12 -9.74
C PRO A 153 18.49 4.79 -8.61
N LEU A 154 17.80 5.38 -7.63
CA LEU A 154 18.44 6.06 -6.50
C LEU A 154 19.24 5.08 -5.62
N VAL A 155 18.60 3.97 -5.22
CA VAL A 155 19.24 2.99 -4.33
C VAL A 155 20.42 2.31 -5.03
N THR A 156 20.28 1.99 -6.31
CA THR A 156 21.39 1.43 -7.10
C THR A 156 22.54 2.43 -7.23
N PHE A 157 22.25 3.71 -7.48
CA PHE A 157 23.29 4.75 -7.51
C PHE A 157 24.05 4.81 -6.18
N LEU A 158 23.33 4.83 -5.05
CA LEU A 158 23.94 4.84 -3.72
C LEU A 158 24.74 3.56 -3.44
N LEU A 159 24.22 2.40 -3.85
CA LEU A 159 24.91 1.11 -3.71
C LEU A 159 26.27 1.12 -4.42
N LEU A 160 26.30 1.56 -5.68
CA LEU A 160 27.50 1.51 -6.53
C LEU A 160 28.58 2.51 -6.08
N HIS A 161 28.21 3.68 -5.53
CA HIS A 161 29.16 4.74 -5.19
C HIS A 161 29.53 4.78 -3.70
N LEU A 162 28.61 4.42 -2.81
CA LEU A 162 28.78 4.58 -1.37
C LEU A 162 28.60 3.26 -0.59
N GLY A 163 28.05 2.23 -1.24
CA GLY A 163 27.72 0.96 -0.61
C GLY A 163 26.34 0.96 0.06
N TRP A 164 25.82 -0.26 0.37
CA TRP A 164 24.46 -0.47 0.83
C TRP A 164 24.15 0.20 2.19
N ARG A 165 25.14 0.32 3.07
CA ARG A 165 24.94 0.96 4.39
C ARG A 165 24.56 2.42 4.24
N TRP A 166 25.21 3.14 3.33
CA TRP A 166 24.90 4.54 3.06
C TRP A 166 23.53 4.73 2.38
N ALA A 167 23.05 3.76 1.61
CA ALA A 167 21.70 3.83 1.07
C ALA A 167 20.66 3.94 2.20
N PHE A 168 20.76 3.14 3.25
CA PHE A 168 19.87 3.24 4.42
C PHE A 168 20.07 4.54 5.22
N VAL A 169 21.31 4.99 5.40
CA VAL A 169 21.59 6.23 6.15
C VAL A 169 21.02 7.44 5.43
N ILE A 170 21.18 7.51 4.11
CA ILE A 170 20.73 8.66 3.31
C ILE A 170 19.21 8.67 3.21
N THR A 171 18.57 7.55 2.90
CA THR A 171 17.10 7.51 2.78
C THR A 171 16.42 7.77 4.12
N GLY A 172 16.87 7.14 5.19
CA GLY A 172 16.37 7.43 6.53
C GLY A 172 16.67 8.87 6.99
N GLY A 173 17.83 9.42 6.60
CA GLY A 173 18.21 10.81 6.85
C GLY A 173 17.27 11.82 6.17
N LEU A 174 16.78 11.53 4.96
CA LEU A 174 15.74 12.33 4.30
C LEU A 174 14.46 12.40 5.13
N GLY A 175 14.12 11.34 5.87
CA GLY A 175 12.99 11.35 6.79
C GLY A 175 13.19 12.30 7.97
N ILE A 176 14.42 12.47 8.49
CA ILE A 176 14.74 13.48 9.51
C ILE A 176 14.59 14.91 8.95
N VAL A 177 15.03 15.13 7.70
CA VAL A 177 14.81 16.41 7.02
C VAL A 177 13.30 16.68 6.89
N LEU A 178 12.53 15.69 6.46
CA LEU A 178 11.07 15.83 6.34
C LEU A 178 10.40 16.06 7.71
N TRP A 179 10.88 15.42 8.78
CA TRP A 179 10.45 15.70 10.16
C TRP A 179 10.67 17.16 10.53
N ALA A 180 11.83 17.72 10.22
CA ALA A 180 12.12 19.12 10.50
C ALA A 180 11.15 20.05 9.73
N VAL A 181 10.91 19.77 8.45
CA VAL A 181 9.91 20.49 7.65
C VAL A 181 8.50 20.35 8.25
N TRP A 182 8.11 19.12 8.63
CA TRP A 182 6.81 18.84 9.24
C TRP A 182 6.61 19.64 10.53
N ARG A 183 7.61 19.68 11.40
CA ARG A 183 7.58 20.43 12.68
C ARG A 183 7.24 21.91 12.47
N HIS A 184 7.79 22.52 11.42
CA HIS A 184 7.64 23.96 11.16
C HIS A 184 6.41 24.28 10.29
N VAL A 185 6.04 23.41 9.38
CA VAL A 185 4.95 23.64 8.42
C VAL A 185 3.61 23.16 8.93
N TYR A 186 3.54 21.94 9.51
CA TYR A 186 2.26 21.39 9.93
C TYR A 186 1.80 21.92 11.29
N HIS A 187 0.63 22.54 11.32
CA HIS A 187 -0.11 22.92 12.53
C HIS A 187 -1.58 22.58 12.31
N SER A 188 -2.37 22.49 13.38
CA SER A 188 -3.81 22.36 13.21
C SER A 188 -4.40 23.64 12.61
N PRO A 189 -5.43 23.57 11.75
CA PRO A 189 -6.01 24.76 11.11
C PRO A 189 -6.47 25.83 12.11
N GLU A 190 -6.90 25.41 13.31
CA GLU A 190 -7.35 26.32 14.38
C GLU A 190 -6.23 27.20 14.91
N ARG A 191 -5.01 26.69 14.95
CA ARG A 191 -3.84 27.32 15.60
C ARG A 191 -2.74 27.71 14.63
N HIS A 192 -2.98 27.59 13.32
CA HIS A 192 -1.94 27.87 12.33
C HIS A 192 -1.67 29.38 12.23
N PRO A 193 -0.42 29.84 12.53
CA PRO A 193 -0.11 31.27 12.65
C PRO A 193 -0.12 32.04 11.32
N ARG A 194 -0.02 31.31 10.19
CA ARG A 194 0.06 31.90 8.83
C ARG A 194 -1.21 31.69 8.03
N LEU A 195 -2.24 31.07 8.59
CA LEU A 195 -3.50 30.79 7.88
C LEU A 195 -4.32 32.08 7.84
N THR A 196 -4.75 32.49 6.63
CA THR A 196 -5.64 33.63 6.46
C THR A 196 -7.01 33.33 7.02
N ASP A 197 -7.72 34.38 7.51
CA ASP A 197 -9.04 34.19 8.09
C ASP A 197 -10.06 33.70 7.06
N GLU A 198 -9.88 34.06 5.77
CA GLU A 198 -10.70 33.58 4.66
C GLU A 198 -10.51 32.08 4.44
N GLU A 199 -9.26 31.60 4.36
CA GLU A 199 -8.96 30.18 4.17
C GLU A 199 -9.38 29.36 5.40
N ARG A 200 -9.19 29.92 6.61
CA ARG A 200 -9.67 29.33 7.87
C ARG A 200 -11.18 29.18 7.88
N ALA A 201 -11.91 30.20 7.44
CA ALA A 201 -13.36 30.17 7.36
C ALA A 201 -13.87 29.10 6.40
N VAL A 202 -13.22 28.92 5.24
CA VAL A 202 -13.55 27.86 4.27
C VAL A 202 -13.35 26.46 4.87
N ILE A 203 -12.23 26.24 5.56
CA ILE A 203 -11.92 24.94 6.21
C ILE A 203 -12.91 24.65 7.34
N MET A 204 -13.21 25.67 8.19
CA MET A 204 -14.09 25.52 9.35
C MET A 204 -15.57 25.40 8.99
N ALA A 205 -16.04 26.13 7.99
CA ALA A 205 -17.43 26.05 7.52
C ALA A 205 -17.80 24.63 7.07
N ASP A 206 -16.89 23.94 6.36
CA ASP A 206 -17.11 22.56 5.92
C ASP A 206 -17.10 21.56 7.08
N ARG A 207 -16.32 21.82 8.12
CA ARG A 207 -16.28 21.01 9.35
C ARG A 207 -17.58 21.13 10.17
N THR A 208 -18.09 22.35 10.35
CA THR A 208 -19.32 22.62 11.13
C THR A 208 -20.58 22.19 10.40
N GLY A 209 -20.67 22.43 9.09
CA GLY A 209 -21.79 21.96 8.25
C GLY A 209 -21.86 20.42 8.15
N GLY A 210 -20.71 19.75 8.17
CA GLY A 210 -20.60 18.29 8.20
C GLY A 210 -20.97 17.69 9.56
N SER A 211 -20.67 18.38 10.68
CA SER A 211 -20.98 17.90 12.01
C SER A 211 -22.49 17.84 12.26
N ARG A 212 -23.28 18.80 11.75
CA ARG A 212 -24.74 18.77 11.88
C ARG A 212 -25.41 17.66 11.08
N ARG A 213 -24.95 17.40 9.82
CA ARG A 213 -25.45 16.26 9.02
C ARG A 213 -25.01 14.90 9.62
N CYS A 214 -23.75 14.79 10.06
CA CYS A 214 -23.25 13.58 10.71
C CYS A 214 -23.93 13.34 12.08
N ALA A 215 -24.34 14.36 12.81
CA ALA A 215 -25.04 14.22 14.10
C ALA A 215 -26.46 13.64 13.88
N THR A 216 -27.15 14.06 12.81
CA THR A 216 -28.47 13.50 12.47
C THR A 216 -28.37 12.08 11.92
N GLU A 217 -27.38 11.80 11.05
CA GLU A 217 -27.13 10.44 10.55
C GLU A 217 -26.52 9.52 11.62
N SER A 218 -25.76 10.07 12.60
CA SER A 218 -25.17 9.27 13.70
C SER A 218 -26.17 8.98 14.82
N ALA A 219 -27.23 9.73 14.97
CA ALA A 219 -28.30 9.39 15.92
C ALA A 219 -29.02 8.11 15.50
N ASP A 220 -29.32 7.96 14.20
CA ASP A 220 -29.88 6.73 13.63
C ASP A 220 -28.84 5.58 13.55
N ALA A 221 -27.55 5.89 13.32
CA ALA A 221 -26.48 4.89 13.24
C ALA A 221 -25.99 4.40 14.62
N ARG A 222 -26.14 5.19 15.67
CA ARG A 222 -25.79 4.79 17.06
C ARG A 222 -26.73 3.73 17.62
N GLN A 223 -27.92 3.57 17.07
CA GLN A 223 -28.85 2.50 17.46
C GLN A 223 -28.54 1.14 16.83
N ARG A 224 -27.66 1.06 15.83
CA ARG A 224 -27.24 -0.20 15.22
C ARG A 224 -25.76 -0.42 15.50
N VAL A 225 -25.48 -1.15 16.58
CA VAL A 225 -24.11 -1.66 16.85
C VAL A 225 -23.64 -2.42 15.60
N PRO A 226 -22.52 -2.02 14.97
CA PRO A 226 -22.04 -2.76 13.81
C PRO A 226 -21.79 -4.22 14.20
N PRO A 227 -22.20 -5.19 13.38
CA PRO A 227 -21.99 -6.59 13.70
C PRO A 227 -20.50 -6.83 13.92
N GLY A 228 -20.17 -7.57 14.98
CA GLY A 228 -18.78 -7.91 15.28
C GLY A 228 -18.10 -8.58 14.07
N ILE A 229 -16.79 -8.46 13.97
CA ILE A 229 -15.97 -9.01 12.87
C ILE A 229 -16.31 -10.47 12.58
N PHE A 230 -16.51 -11.28 13.63
CA PHE A 230 -16.90 -12.69 13.51
C PHE A 230 -18.32 -12.89 12.93
N ALA A 231 -19.25 -11.98 13.22
CA ALA A 231 -20.59 -12.04 12.66
C ALA A 231 -20.59 -11.73 11.15
N LEU A 232 -19.71 -10.81 10.70
CA LEU A 232 -19.53 -10.55 9.28
C LEU A 232 -18.86 -11.72 8.55
N LEU A 233 -17.87 -12.38 9.15
CA LEU A 233 -17.23 -13.57 8.57
C LEU A 233 -18.19 -14.76 8.41
N ARG A 234 -19.25 -14.85 9.22
CA ARG A 234 -20.29 -15.88 9.06
C ARG A 234 -21.17 -15.65 7.83
N GLN A 235 -21.19 -14.43 7.29
CA GLN A 235 -21.92 -14.14 6.06
C GLN A 235 -21.07 -14.56 4.84
N PRO A 236 -21.54 -15.50 3.99
CA PRO A 236 -20.73 -16.02 2.88
C PRO A 236 -20.15 -14.94 1.98
N LYS A 237 -20.94 -13.89 1.70
CA LYS A 237 -20.54 -12.76 0.87
C LYS A 237 -19.35 -11.98 1.48
N CYS A 238 -19.38 -11.72 2.79
CA CYS A 238 -18.32 -11.01 3.50
C CYS A 238 -17.06 -11.87 3.62
N ALA A 239 -17.22 -13.17 3.93
CA ALA A 239 -16.14 -14.14 3.93
C ALA A 239 -15.47 -14.25 2.54
N GLY A 240 -16.26 -14.18 1.46
CA GLY A 240 -15.75 -14.18 0.10
C GLY A 240 -14.77 -13.03 -0.17
N PHE A 241 -15.06 -11.83 0.30
CA PHE A 241 -14.13 -10.68 0.15
C PHE A 241 -12.86 -10.84 0.98
N PHE A 242 -12.96 -11.40 2.19
CA PHE A 242 -11.79 -11.72 3.01
C PHE A 242 -10.87 -12.74 2.33
N VAL A 243 -11.44 -13.86 1.86
CA VAL A 243 -10.69 -14.93 1.16
C VAL A 243 -10.12 -14.42 -0.17
N ALA A 244 -10.87 -13.58 -0.88
CA ALA A 244 -10.36 -13.01 -2.13
C ALA A 244 -9.08 -12.21 -1.90
N ARG A 245 -9.04 -11.34 -0.89
CA ARG A 245 -7.82 -10.58 -0.57
C ARG A 245 -6.70 -11.43 0.00
N LEU A 246 -7.03 -12.45 0.80
CA LEU A 246 -6.06 -13.43 1.30
C LEU A 246 -5.30 -14.12 0.16
N LEU A 247 -5.98 -14.36 -0.97
CA LEU A 247 -5.39 -15.00 -2.14
C LEU A 247 -4.72 -14.03 -3.12
N THR A 248 -5.20 -12.79 -3.24
CA THR A 248 -4.75 -11.86 -4.29
C THR A 248 -3.69 -10.87 -3.84
N ASP A 249 -3.71 -10.41 -2.58
CA ASP A 249 -2.71 -9.48 -2.06
C ASP A 249 -1.29 -10.06 -2.00
N PRO A 250 -1.07 -11.37 -1.80
CA PRO A 250 0.24 -12.01 -1.93
C PRO A 250 1.05 -11.62 -3.16
N ILE A 251 0.39 -11.39 -4.29
CA ILE A 251 1.06 -10.98 -5.55
C ILE A 251 1.77 -9.63 -5.39
N VAL A 252 1.09 -8.65 -4.80
CA VAL A 252 1.68 -7.32 -4.57
C VAL A 252 2.88 -7.44 -3.64
N TYR A 253 2.72 -8.15 -2.51
CA TYR A 253 3.81 -8.33 -1.55
C TYR A 253 4.99 -9.10 -2.15
N PHE A 254 4.72 -10.14 -2.93
CA PHE A 254 5.77 -10.90 -3.60
C PHE A 254 6.60 -10.01 -4.53
N PHE A 255 5.98 -9.30 -5.47
CA PHE A 255 6.72 -8.44 -6.38
C PHE A 255 7.35 -7.23 -5.68
N THR A 256 6.72 -6.71 -4.63
CA THR A 256 7.31 -5.62 -3.84
C THR A 256 8.64 -6.03 -3.20
N PHE A 257 8.76 -7.26 -2.70
CA PHE A 257 9.94 -7.68 -1.94
C PHE A 257 10.89 -8.60 -2.69
N TRP A 258 10.40 -9.37 -3.68
CA TRP A 258 11.20 -10.38 -4.37
C TRP A 258 11.55 -10.05 -5.82
N LEU A 259 10.97 -9.00 -6.41
CA LEU A 259 11.19 -8.65 -7.81
C LEU A 259 12.68 -8.48 -8.13
N PHE A 260 13.39 -7.72 -7.32
CA PHE A 260 14.80 -7.39 -7.58
C PHE A 260 15.71 -8.59 -7.36
N SER A 261 15.44 -9.44 -6.38
CA SER A 261 16.12 -10.74 -6.23
C SER A 261 15.86 -11.63 -7.46
N TYR A 262 14.62 -11.71 -7.92
CA TYR A 262 14.29 -12.46 -9.14
C TYR A 262 15.04 -11.94 -10.36
N LEU A 263 15.08 -10.63 -10.59
CA LEU A 263 15.79 -10.03 -11.71
C LEU A 263 17.29 -10.27 -11.63
N LYS A 264 17.89 -10.18 -10.46
CA LYS A 264 19.33 -10.38 -10.24
C LYS A 264 19.71 -11.86 -10.31
N GLU A 265 19.05 -12.70 -9.53
CA GLU A 265 19.45 -14.10 -9.28
C GLU A 265 18.96 -15.06 -10.38
N ALA A 266 17.70 -14.87 -10.85
CA ALA A 266 17.12 -15.77 -11.86
C ALA A 266 17.26 -15.24 -13.30
N ARG A 267 17.44 -13.93 -13.48
CA ARG A 267 17.52 -13.29 -14.80
C ARG A 267 18.90 -12.71 -15.11
N ASN A 268 19.83 -12.74 -14.15
CA ASN A 268 21.21 -12.23 -14.31
C ASN A 268 21.26 -10.75 -14.71
N PHE A 269 20.29 -9.94 -14.27
CA PHE A 269 20.33 -8.50 -14.52
C PHE A 269 21.46 -7.85 -13.73
N SER A 270 22.22 -6.98 -14.38
CA SER A 270 23.14 -6.10 -13.68
C SER A 270 22.39 -5.05 -12.84
N ASP A 271 23.04 -4.51 -11.82
CA ASP A 271 22.43 -3.47 -10.98
C ASP A 271 22.00 -2.26 -11.82
N MET A 272 22.79 -1.90 -12.85
CA MET A 272 22.44 -0.83 -13.80
C MET A 272 21.15 -1.14 -14.60
N MET A 273 20.97 -2.39 -15.03
CA MET A 273 19.71 -2.80 -15.70
C MET A 273 18.53 -2.76 -14.74
N ILE A 274 18.72 -3.20 -13.48
CA ILE A 274 17.70 -3.12 -12.45
C ILE A 274 17.28 -1.66 -12.20
N ALA A 275 18.24 -0.74 -12.12
CA ALA A 275 17.96 0.68 -12.01
C ALA A 275 17.17 1.23 -13.19
N ALA A 276 17.51 0.80 -14.40
CA ALA A 276 16.88 1.30 -15.64
C ALA A 276 15.45 0.81 -15.84
N VAL A 277 15.11 -0.43 -15.40
CA VAL A 277 13.82 -1.06 -15.79
C VAL A 277 12.99 -1.59 -14.61
N GLY A 278 13.56 -1.68 -13.41
CA GLY A 278 12.90 -2.26 -12.23
C GLY A 278 11.66 -1.50 -11.75
N TRP A 279 11.50 -0.25 -12.16
CA TRP A 279 10.34 0.60 -11.86
C TRP A 279 9.15 0.34 -12.80
N ILE A 280 9.36 -0.25 -13.99
CA ILE A 280 8.33 -0.44 -15.03
C ILE A 280 7.10 -1.21 -14.51
N PRO A 281 7.25 -2.35 -13.79
CA PRO A 281 6.11 -3.08 -13.25
C PRO A 281 5.28 -2.27 -12.25
N PHE A 282 5.92 -1.42 -11.45
CA PHE A 282 5.21 -0.57 -10.48
C PHE A 282 4.44 0.54 -11.18
N LEU A 283 5.01 1.17 -12.23
CA LEU A 283 4.27 2.13 -13.05
C LEU A 283 3.04 1.50 -13.70
N ALA A 284 3.17 0.27 -14.22
CA ALA A 284 2.03 -0.46 -14.77
C ALA A 284 0.93 -0.72 -13.72
N SER A 285 1.32 -1.02 -12.48
CA SER A 285 0.40 -1.14 -11.34
C SER A 285 -0.39 0.16 -11.13
N ASP A 286 0.30 1.29 -11.16
CA ASP A 286 -0.28 2.60 -10.89
C ASP A 286 -1.20 3.11 -11.99
N VAL A 287 -0.98 2.68 -13.22
CA VAL A 287 -1.89 2.92 -14.36
C VAL A 287 -3.07 1.94 -14.33
N GLY A 288 -2.83 0.70 -13.94
CA GLY A 288 -3.81 -0.39 -13.96
C GLY A 288 -5.01 -0.15 -13.04
N GLY A 289 -4.78 0.41 -11.86
CA GLY A 289 -5.85 0.70 -10.89
C GLY A 289 -6.84 1.75 -11.38
N PRO A 290 -6.42 3.01 -11.62
CA PRO A 290 -7.29 4.04 -12.17
C PRO A 290 -7.88 3.67 -13.52
N GLY A 291 -7.10 3.04 -14.42
CA GLY A 291 -7.57 2.57 -15.72
C GLY A 291 -8.69 1.52 -15.61
N GLY A 292 -8.50 0.53 -14.74
CA GLY A 292 -9.52 -0.50 -14.47
C GLY A 292 -10.78 0.06 -13.82
N GLY A 293 -10.64 1.02 -12.90
CA GLY A 293 -11.77 1.75 -12.32
C GLY A 293 -12.53 2.55 -13.36
N ALA A 294 -11.83 3.38 -14.15
CA ALA A 294 -12.42 4.19 -15.20
C ALA A 294 -13.14 3.35 -16.27
N LEU A 295 -12.55 2.21 -16.66
CA LEU A 295 -13.14 1.31 -17.64
C LEU A 295 -14.42 0.65 -17.12
N SER A 296 -14.43 0.21 -15.85
CA SER A 296 -15.65 -0.33 -15.26
C SER A 296 -16.76 0.72 -15.09
N ASP A 297 -16.42 1.99 -14.76
CA ASP A 297 -17.37 3.08 -14.70
C ASP A 297 -17.92 3.45 -16.09
N TRP A 298 -17.09 3.36 -17.14
CA TRP A 298 -17.51 3.53 -18.51
C TRP A 298 -18.53 2.45 -18.96
N LEU A 299 -18.32 1.18 -18.57
CA LEU A 299 -19.28 0.12 -18.80
C LEU A 299 -20.63 0.40 -18.12
N VAL A 300 -20.60 0.87 -16.86
CA VAL A 300 -21.82 1.27 -16.13
C VAL A 300 -22.54 2.40 -16.85
N ARG A 301 -21.82 3.43 -17.33
CA ARG A 301 -22.41 4.51 -18.14
C ARG A 301 -23.03 4.02 -19.45
N ARG A 302 -22.56 2.87 -19.99
CA ARG A 302 -23.13 2.18 -21.14
C ARG A 302 -24.32 1.25 -20.83
N GLY A 303 -24.82 1.28 -19.58
CA GLY A 303 -26.01 0.53 -19.19
C GLY A 303 -25.74 -0.84 -18.56
N TRP A 304 -24.46 -1.19 -18.29
CA TRP A 304 -24.18 -2.42 -17.55
C TRP A 304 -24.61 -2.26 -16.08
N ARG A 305 -25.06 -3.35 -15.48
CA ARG A 305 -25.28 -3.39 -14.02
C ARG A 305 -23.95 -3.17 -13.30
N PRO A 306 -23.86 -2.30 -12.27
CA PRO A 306 -22.59 -1.97 -11.59
C PRO A 306 -21.82 -3.22 -11.19
N ARG A 307 -22.48 -4.16 -10.48
CA ARG A 307 -21.86 -5.42 -10.07
C ARG A 307 -21.27 -6.22 -11.26
N SER A 308 -21.99 -6.30 -12.38
CA SER A 308 -21.53 -7.04 -13.56
C SER A 308 -20.32 -6.39 -14.21
N ALA A 309 -20.28 -5.05 -14.28
CA ALA A 309 -19.14 -4.30 -14.80
C ALA A 309 -17.88 -4.55 -13.93
N ARG A 310 -18.01 -4.46 -12.58
CA ARG A 310 -16.89 -4.74 -11.67
C ARG A 310 -16.39 -6.19 -11.83
N LEU A 311 -17.29 -7.17 -11.81
CA LEU A 311 -16.93 -8.58 -11.98
C LEU A 311 -16.31 -8.87 -13.35
N ALA A 312 -16.74 -8.21 -14.43
CA ALA A 312 -16.14 -8.39 -15.75
C ALA A 312 -14.67 -7.97 -15.78
N LEU A 313 -14.34 -6.79 -15.19
CA LEU A 313 -12.95 -6.33 -15.10
C LEU A 313 -12.11 -7.21 -14.15
N MET A 314 -12.71 -7.69 -13.06
CA MET A 314 -12.03 -8.63 -12.17
C MET A 314 -11.77 -9.98 -12.87
N LEU A 315 -12.71 -10.49 -13.68
CA LEU A 315 -12.48 -11.67 -14.49
C LEU A 315 -11.37 -11.47 -15.51
N PHE A 316 -11.39 -10.33 -16.23
CA PHE A 316 -10.31 -9.98 -17.15
C PHE A 316 -8.95 -9.99 -16.44
N ALA A 317 -8.85 -9.32 -15.29
CA ALA A 317 -7.63 -9.30 -14.48
C ALA A 317 -7.22 -10.71 -14.03
N ALA A 318 -8.16 -11.55 -13.60
CA ALA A 318 -7.87 -12.94 -13.21
C ALA A 318 -7.34 -13.79 -14.37
N CYS A 319 -7.89 -13.61 -15.59
CA CYS A 319 -7.44 -14.31 -16.78
C CYS A 319 -6.04 -13.86 -17.25
N MET A 320 -5.56 -12.69 -16.84
CA MET A 320 -4.20 -12.23 -17.15
C MET A 320 -3.15 -12.82 -16.19
N MET A 321 -3.54 -13.31 -15.00
CA MET A 321 -2.57 -13.81 -14.01
C MET A 321 -1.74 -15.01 -14.47
N PRO A 322 -2.24 -15.98 -15.23
CA PRO A 322 -1.42 -17.11 -15.71
C PRO A 322 -0.21 -16.69 -16.55
N VAL A 323 -0.16 -15.44 -17.04
CA VAL A 323 1.03 -14.86 -17.68
C VAL A 323 2.26 -14.90 -16.74
N ALA A 324 2.05 -15.06 -15.42
CA ALA A 324 3.12 -15.30 -14.47
C ALA A 324 3.97 -16.54 -14.84
N ILE A 325 3.34 -17.59 -15.34
CA ILE A 325 4.03 -18.80 -15.79
C ILE A 325 4.93 -18.48 -16.99
N LEU A 326 4.44 -17.70 -17.94
CA LEU A 326 5.23 -17.22 -19.06
C LEU A 326 6.39 -16.34 -18.59
N ALA A 327 6.16 -15.46 -17.60
CA ALA A 327 7.19 -14.58 -17.03
C ALA A 327 8.37 -15.37 -16.47
N VAL A 328 8.15 -16.51 -15.82
CA VAL A 328 9.23 -17.30 -15.22
C VAL A 328 9.88 -18.28 -16.21
N LEU A 329 9.16 -18.77 -17.20
CA LEU A 329 9.66 -19.77 -18.16
C LEU A 329 10.34 -19.16 -19.38
N THR A 330 9.96 -17.93 -19.79
CA THR A 330 10.57 -17.31 -20.98
C THR A 330 12.06 -17.06 -20.79
N PRO A 331 12.92 -17.39 -21.78
CA PRO A 331 14.34 -17.02 -21.74
C PRO A 331 14.55 -15.50 -21.95
N ASN A 332 13.59 -14.82 -22.57
CA ASN A 332 13.68 -13.40 -22.87
C ASN A 332 13.37 -12.57 -21.63
N ALA A 333 14.37 -11.90 -21.08
CA ALA A 333 14.27 -11.10 -19.88
C ALA A 333 13.34 -9.86 -20.04
N TRP A 334 13.29 -9.27 -21.23
CA TRP A 334 12.39 -8.15 -21.53
C TRP A 334 10.92 -8.57 -21.56
N LEU A 335 10.67 -9.75 -22.14
CA LEU A 335 9.34 -10.34 -22.10
C LEU A 335 8.92 -10.67 -20.68
N ALA A 336 9.83 -11.15 -19.84
CA ALA A 336 9.55 -11.38 -18.42
C ALA A 336 9.12 -10.10 -17.70
N ILE A 337 9.83 -8.97 -17.90
CA ILE A 337 9.44 -7.67 -17.34
C ILE A 337 8.08 -7.22 -17.85
N ALA A 338 7.81 -7.35 -19.15
CA ALA A 338 6.51 -7.00 -19.73
C ALA A 338 5.37 -7.84 -19.13
N CYS A 339 5.60 -9.14 -18.94
CA CYS A 339 4.65 -10.04 -18.27
C CYS A 339 4.41 -9.60 -16.79
N ILE A 340 5.46 -9.28 -16.04
CA ILE A 340 5.34 -8.82 -14.65
C ILE A 340 4.62 -7.47 -14.58
N ALA A 341 4.89 -6.56 -15.51
CA ALA A 341 4.16 -5.29 -15.62
C ALA A 341 2.66 -5.53 -15.87
N LEU A 342 2.31 -6.46 -16.77
CA LEU A 342 0.92 -6.84 -17.01
C LEU A 342 0.25 -7.45 -15.77
N ILE A 343 0.96 -8.31 -15.03
CA ILE A 343 0.48 -8.91 -13.78
C ILE A 343 0.16 -7.82 -12.75
N LEU A 344 1.10 -6.91 -12.49
CA LEU A 344 0.90 -5.85 -11.48
C LEU A 344 -0.18 -4.84 -11.91
N GLY A 345 -0.25 -4.49 -13.19
CA GLY A 345 -1.33 -3.66 -13.72
C GLY A 345 -2.71 -4.32 -13.59
N SER A 346 -2.79 -5.61 -13.88
CA SER A 346 -4.02 -6.40 -13.71
C SER A 346 -4.40 -6.57 -12.24
N GLN A 347 -3.43 -6.76 -11.35
CA GLN A 347 -3.65 -6.80 -9.90
C GLN A 347 -4.25 -5.49 -9.38
N SER A 348 -3.73 -4.34 -9.81
CA SER A 348 -4.27 -3.04 -9.40
C SER A 348 -5.67 -2.80 -9.97
N CYS A 349 -5.93 -3.22 -11.21
CA CYS A 349 -7.28 -3.23 -11.80
C CYS A 349 -8.26 -4.08 -10.97
N TRP A 350 -7.85 -5.29 -10.56
CA TRP A 350 -8.61 -6.15 -9.65
C TRP A 350 -8.92 -5.44 -8.35
N MET A 351 -7.91 -4.86 -7.68
CA MET A 351 -8.03 -4.21 -6.39
C MET A 351 -9.02 -3.04 -6.44
N ALA A 352 -8.91 -2.16 -7.43
CA ALA A 352 -9.80 -1.01 -7.59
C ALA A 352 -11.27 -1.44 -7.72
N ASN A 353 -11.53 -2.47 -8.53
CA ASN A 353 -12.88 -3.00 -8.73
C ASN A 353 -13.39 -3.78 -7.51
N GLN A 354 -12.53 -4.50 -6.79
CA GLN A 354 -12.90 -5.21 -5.56
C GLN A 354 -13.30 -4.25 -4.44
N LEU A 355 -12.53 -3.17 -4.22
CA LEU A 355 -12.85 -2.16 -3.21
C LEU A 355 -14.18 -1.46 -3.52
N THR A 356 -14.42 -1.14 -4.80
CA THR A 356 -15.68 -0.57 -5.26
C THR A 356 -16.83 -1.56 -5.06
N LEU A 357 -16.64 -2.84 -5.43
CA LEU A 357 -17.65 -3.88 -5.25
C LEU A 357 -18.00 -4.11 -3.76
N ILE A 358 -17.02 -4.01 -2.85
CA ILE A 358 -17.27 -4.04 -1.40
C ILE A 358 -18.18 -2.88 -1.00
N SER A 359 -17.86 -1.64 -1.43
CA SER A 359 -18.63 -0.45 -1.07
C SER A 359 -20.08 -0.47 -1.62
N GLU A 360 -20.28 -1.11 -2.77
CA GLU A 360 -21.59 -1.29 -3.41
C GLU A 360 -22.37 -2.49 -2.85
N SER A 361 -21.74 -3.34 -2.03
CA SER A 361 -22.27 -4.65 -1.63
C SER A 361 -22.94 -4.68 -0.27
N VAL A 362 -22.67 -3.70 0.59
CA VAL A 362 -23.16 -3.63 1.97
C VAL A 362 -23.66 -2.22 2.31
N PRO A 363 -24.54 -2.07 3.32
CA PRO A 363 -24.96 -0.75 3.80
C PRO A 363 -23.77 0.12 4.20
N ARG A 364 -23.89 1.44 4.03
CA ARG A 364 -22.81 2.42 4.31
C ARG A 364 -22.19 2.25 5.70
N THR A 365 -22.97 1.87 6.69
CA THR A 365 -22.55 1.61 8.08
C THR A 365 -21.58 0.43 8.23
N HIS A 366 -21.57 -0.53 7.31
CA HIS A 366 -20.73 -1.73 7.34
C HIS A 366 -19.54 -1.69 6.38
N VAL A 367 -19.48 -0.71 5.46
CA VAL A 367 -18.42 -0.62 4.43
C VAL A 367 -17.04 -0.56 5.07
N ALA A 368 -16.83 0.32 6.04
CA ALA A 368 -15.52 0.48 6.69
C ALA A 368 -15.08 -0.81 7.40
N THR A 369 -16.00 -1.48 8.10
CA THR A 369 -15.70 -2.74 8.80
C THR A 369 -15.35 -3.85 7.81
N LEU A 370 -16.08 -3.96 6.70
CA LEU A 370 -15.80 -4.98 5.68
C LEU A 370 -14.51 -4.71 4.91
N LEU A 371 -14.19 -3.43 4.63
CA LEU A 371 -12.90 -3.04 4.06
C LEU A 371 -11.73 -3.41 4.99
N ALA A 372 -11.84 -3.10 6.29
CA ALA A 372 -10.84 -3.46 7.28
C ALA A 372 -10.68 -4.98 7.41
N LEU A 373 -11.79 -5.72 7.43
CA LEU A 373 -11.78 -7.18 7.47
C LEU A 373 -11.11 -7.78 6.23
N SER A 374 -11.43 -7.26 5.05
CA SER A 374 -10.80 -7.72 3.81
C SER A 374 -9.31 -7.40 3.79
N ALA A 375 -8.88 -6.23 4.28
CA ALA A 375 -7.48 -5.84 4.40
C ALA A 375 -6.70 -6.75 5.36
N LEU A 376 -7.33 -7.18 6.46
CA LEU A 376 -6.75 -8.18 7.37
C LEU A 376 -6.49 -9.51 6.64
N GLY A 377 -7.43 -9.96 5.79
CA GLY A 377 -7.21 -11.13 4.94
C GLY A 377 -5.98 -10.96 4.05
N GLY A 378 -5.84 -9.81 3.40
CA GLY A 378 -4.68 -9.48 2.56
C GLY A 378 -3.36 -9.49 3.33
N SER A 379 -3.34 -8.94 4.54
CA SER A 379 -2.13 -8.94 5.39
C SER A 379 -1.72 -10.35 5.82
N ILE A 380 -2.69 -11.17 6.23
CA ILE A 380 -2.44 -12.57 6.61
C ILE A 380 -1.92 -13.35 5.39
N GLY A 381 -2.58 -13.19 4.23
CA GLY A 381 -2.16 -13.83 2.99
C GLY A 381 -0.76 -13.40 2.56
N GLY A 382 -0.44 -12.12 2.68
CA GLY A 382 0.87 -11.57 2.36
C GLY A 382 1.99 -12.16 3.22
N ILE A 383 1.80 -12.24 4.54
CA ILE A 383 2.78 -12.84 5.46
C ILE A 383 2.96 -14.33 5.14
N ALA A 384 1.86 -15.07 5.03
CA ALA A 384 1.90 -16.51 4.75
C ALA A 384 2.59 -16.81 3.42
N ALA A 385 2.20 -16.10 2.37
CA ALA A 385 2.78 -16.30 1.04
C ALA A 385 4.26 -15.91 0.99
N ASN A 386 4.67 -14.87 1.70
CA ASN A 386 6.07 -14.46 1.76
C ASN A 386 6.95 -15.52 2.46
N LEU A 387 6.46 -16.09 3.58
CA LEU A 387 7.16 -17.20 4.27
C LEU A 387 7.23 -18.47 3.41
N LEU A 388 6.15 -18.77 2.67
CA LEU A 388 6.12 -19.90 1.75
C LEU A 388 7.03 -19.66 0.54
N ALA A 389 7.06 -18.43 0.01
CA ALA A 389 7.92 -18.06 -1.10
C ALA A 389 9.41 -18.25 -0.76
N GLY A 390 9.87 -17.80 0.41
CA GLY A 390 11.25 -17.99 0.83
C GLY A 390 11.67 -19.45 0.84
N ARG A 391 10.82 -20.34 1.37
CA ARG A 391 11.07 -21.79 1.38
C ARG A 391 11.02 -22.41 -0.01
N ALA A 392 10.04 -22.03 -0.82
CA ALA A 392 9.87 -22.53 -2.18
C ALA A 392 11.03 -22.11 -3.09
N ILE A 393 11.48 -20.85 -2.98
CA ILE A 393 12.60 -20.34 -3.78
C ILE A 393 13.89 -21.06 -3.37
N HIS A 394 14.13 -21.24 -2.09
CA HIS A 394 15.29 -21.98 -1.58
C HIS A 394 15.32 -23.46 -2.09
N ALA A 395 14.16 -24.12 -2.09
CA ALA A 395 14.07 -25.55 -2.46
C ALA A 395 14.03 -25.81 -3.98
N ALA A 396 13.37 -24.96 -4.76
CA ALA A 396 13.04 -25.23 -6.16
C ALA A 396 13.06 -23.98 -7.07
N GLY A 397 13.62 -22.86 -6.59
CA GLY A 397 13.69 -21.61 -7.34
C GLY A 397 12.33 -20.92 -7.48
N TYR A 398 12.27 -19.95 -8.38
CA TYR A 398 11.10 -19.07 -8.53
C TYR A 398 9.89 -19.69 -9.24
N VAL A 399 10.09 -20.79 -10.00
CA VAL A 399 9.03 -21.41 -10.84
C VAL A 399 7.79 -21.79 -10.04
N PRO A 400 7.88 -22.53 -8.92
CA PRO A 400 6.68 -22.91 -8.15
C PRO A 400 5.89 -21.71 -7.63
N VAL A 401 6.58 -20.64 -7.23
CA VAL A 401 5.95 -19.42 -6.70
C VAL A 401 5.16 -18.72 -7.81
N PHE A 402 5.76 -18.51 -8.99
CA PHE A 402 5.06 -17.88 -10.12
C PHE A 402 3.87 -18.70 -10.60
N CYS A 403 3.99 -20.03 -10.61
CA CYS A 403 2.86 -20.91 -10.93
C CYS A 403 1.72 -20.75 -9.93
N ALA A 404 2.02 -20.76 -8.64
CA ALA A 404 1.00 -20.56 -7.59
C ALA A 404 0.31 -19.19 -7.72
N LEU A 405 1.08 -18.11 -7.90
CA LEU A 405 0.55 -16.76 -8.08
C LEU A 405 -0.34 -16.65 -9.33
N GLY A 406 -0.04 -17.37 -10.41
CA GLY A 406 -0.82 -17.38 -11.65
C GLY A 406 -2.26 -17.85 -11.47
N PHE A 407 -2.54 -18.71 -10.48
CA PHE A 407 -3.89 -19.26 -10.25
C PHE A 407 -4.66 -18.59 -9.09
N CYS A 408 -4.00 -17.80 -8.25
CA CYS A 408 -4.64 -17.18 -7.08
C CYS A 408 -5.87 -16.34 -7.42
N HIS A 409 -5.83 -15.54 -8.49
CA HIS A 409 -6.96 -14.68 -8.88
C HIS A 409 -8.13 -15.45 -9.46
N ILE A 410 -7.88 -16.51 -10.23
CA ILE A 410 -8.93 -17.37 -10.77
C ILE A 410 -9.67 -18.04 -9.60
N THR A 411 -8.93 -18.55 -8.63
CA THR A 411 -9.50 -19.13 -7.41
C THR A 411 -10.29 -18.08 -6.61
N ALA A 412 -9.73 -16.89 -6.41
CA ALA A 412 -10.40 -15.80 -5.71
C ALA A 412 -11.68 -15.34 -6.42
N PHE A 413 -11.65 -15.24 -7.76
CA PHE A 413 -12.83 -14.91 -8.56
C PHE A 413 -13.94 -15.95 -8.39
N THR A 414 -13.58 -17.22 -8.46
CA THR A 414 -14.53 -18.33 -8.26
C THR A 414 -15.18 -18.26 -6.88
N VAL A 415 -14.39 -18.03 -5.83
CA VAL A 415 -14.89 -17.86 -4.46
C VAL A 415 -15.86 -16.68 -4.37
N LEU A 416 -15.53 -15.52 -4.95
CA LEU A 416 -16.39 -14.32 -4.93
C LEU A 416 -17.72 -14.55 -5.64
N VAL A 417 -17.71 -15.25 -6.78
CA VAL A 417 -18.94 -15.54 -7.53
C VAL A 417 -19.82 -16.52 -6.77
N LEU A 418 -19.27 -17.60 -6.23
CA LEU A 418 -20.00 -18.62 -5.50
C LEU A 418 -20.61 -18.09 -4.18
N THR A 419 -19.82 -17.32 -3.43
CA THR A 419 -20.30 -16.72 -2.17
C THR A 419 -21.30 -15.60 -2.40
N GLY A 420 -21.15 -14.86 -3.49
CA GLY A 420 -22.05 -13.78 -3.87
C GLY A 420 -23.44 -14.26 -4.37
N ARG A 421 -23.56 -15.51 -4.84
CA ARG A 421 -24.86 -16.13 -5.22
C ARG A 421 -25.67 -16.56 -3.99
N LYS A 422 -25.03 -17.09 -2.96
CA LYS A 422 -25.70 -17.57 -1.74
C LYS A 422 -26.36 -16.46 -0.91
N GLY A 423 -26.03 -15.20 -1.11
CA GLY A 423 -26.65 -14.06 -0.44
C GLY A 423 -27.93 -13.54 -1.09
N VAL A 424 -28.30 -14.03 -2.28
CA VAL A 424 -29.52 -13.61 -3.02
C VAL A 424 -30.70 -14.58 -2.79
N SER A 425 -30.44 -15.79 -2.28
CA SER A 425 -31.49 -16.81 -2.07
C SER A 425 -32.19 -16.76 -0.72
N ASN A 426 -31.81 -15.85 0.19
CA ASN A 426 -32.37 -15.70 1.54
C ASN A 426 -32.93 -14.28 1.81
N GLY A 427 -33.36 -13.56 0.79
CA GLY A 427 -33.99 -12.24 0.89
C GLY A 427 -35.34 -12.17 0.20
#